data_ccbf864fb9f21f2d0014bbd5abf94c86
#
_entry.id   ccbf864fb9f21f2d0014bbd5abf94c86
#
_cell.length_a   1.000
_cell.length_b   1.000
_cell.length_c   1.000
_cell.angle_alpha   90.00
_cell.angle_beta   90.00
_cell.angle_gamma   90.00
#
_symmetry.space_group_name_H-M   'P 1'
#
loop_
_entity.id
_entity.type
_entity.pdbx_description
1 polymer ?
#
loop_
_entity_poly.entity_id
_entity_poly.type
_entity_poly.pdbx_seq_one_letter_code
_entity_poly.pdbx_strand_id
1 'polypeptide(L)'
;MENTGEQVTDQTGQPLPGMAADGSVASGPSGPAAAPAASEDSPQEAQTPPGGANPGQLNSFIALKEVARVSRGKALRLQADDVIVAIDGQLFQGSIEDFLDILDECDEEVGVLLTIWRKGVIYNIIARGPLGGTFEHVRADIAEQVSRDFETADIGPRADYEIFEVLRDLHRNAEIIETRPSEVAVYLPPVWLAQNRLWEPLLAVSAIYGVTFAVHWVVFVFAAILLGLYFKRAQIALLRSFAIYRDKQMWLIVAARSMLEAQQVARKFDPKMRFRNSLVGDPVPDEPEKPAKKRRRSSVPMAA
;
A
#
# COMPACT_ATOMS: atom_id res chain seq x y z
N MET A 1 -61.42 -19.02 6.92
CA MET A 1 -61.12 -19.31 8.33
C MET A 1 -59.63 -19.21 8.43
N GLU A 2 -59.09 -18.31 9.01
CA GLU A 2 -59.13 -17.17 9.87
C GLU A 2 -57.74 -16.58 9.89
N ASN A 3 -57.71 -15.39 9.64
CA ASN A 3 -56.75 -14.36 9.74
C ASN A 3 -56.28 -14.19 11.19
N THR A 4 -55.00 -14.13 11.47
CA THR A 4 -54.50 -13.46 12.67
C THR A 4 -53.18 -12.75 12.34
N GLY A 5 -53.32 -11.44 12.19
CA GLY A 5 -52.19 -10.53 12.12
C GLY A 5 -51.62 -10.31 13.52
N GLU A 6 -50.34 -10.26 13.61
CA GLU A 6 -49.59 -9.83 14.80
C GLU A 6 -48.81 -8.55 14.51
N GLN A 7 -49.33 -7.47 15.12
CA GLN A 7 -48.72 -6.14 15.12
C GLN A 7 -47.54 -6.14 16.10
N VAL A 8 -46.38 -5.79 15.60
CA VAL A 8 -45.26 -5.38 16.44
C VAL A 8 -45.32 -3.87 16.61
N THR A 9 -45.66 -3.41 17.81
CA THR A 9 -45.61 -2.03 18.25
C THR A 9 -44.18 -1.70 18.66
N ASP A 10 -43.59 -0.66 18.07
CA ASP A 10 -42.40 -0.04 18.58
C ASP A 10 -42.78 1.15 19.47
N GLN A 11 -42.31 1.09 20.71
CA GLN A 11 -42.48 2.15 21.70
C GLN A 11 -41.32 3.11 21.62
N THR A 12 -41.53 4.30 21.15
CA THR A 12 -41.06 5.54 21.75
C THR A 12 -41.72 6.71 21.03
N GLY A 13 -42.76 7.23 21.68
CA GLY A 13 -43.42 8.45 21.23
C GLY A 13 -42.68 9.70 21.64
N GLN A 14 -42.45 10.59 20.69
CA GLN A 14 -42.51 12.03 20.93
C GLN A 14 -42.92 12.75 19.65
N PRO A 15 -43.83 13.78 19.72
CA PRO A 15 -44.37 14.45 18.56
C PRO A 15 -43.53 15.63 18.10
N LEU A 16 -43.46 15.81 16.78
CA LEU A 16 -42.96 16.98 16.11
C LEU A 16 -43.95 18.15 16.23
N PRO A 17 -43.51 19.41 16.48
CA PRO A 17 -44.42 20.56 16.37
C PRO A 17 -44.46 21.11 14.94
N GLY A 18 -45.70 21.45 14.59
CA GLY A 18 -46.20 21.80 13.30
C GLY A 18 -45.79 23.12 12.71
N MET A 19 -46.02 23.16 11.42
CA MET A 19 -46.09 24.31 10.53
C MET A 19 -47.24 25.26 10.93
N ALA A 20 -46.96 26.55 10.85
CA ALA A 20 -48.03 27.56 10.59
C ALA A 20 -47.49 28.61 9.61
N ALA A 21 -48.29 28.79 8.59
CA ALA A 21 -48.12 29.76 7.50
C ALA A 21 -48.78 31.11 7.86
N ASP A 22 -48.61 32.06 6.96
CA ASP A 22 -49.24 33.39 6.75
C ASP A 22 -48.43 34.57 7.25
N GLY A 23 -48.24 35.63 6.48
CA GLY A 23 -48.89 36.15 5.32
C GLY A 23 -48.62 37.66 5.27
N SER A 24 -48.50 38.22 4.09
CA SER A 24 -48.94 39.59 3.68
C SER A 24 -48.04 40.79 3.85
N VAL A 25 -47.45 41.28 2.77
CA VAL A 25 -47.79 42.47 1.97
C VAL A 25 -47.49 43.88 2.55
N ALA A 26 -46.70 44.65 1.90
CA ALA A 26 -46.94 45.96 1.24
C ALA A 26 -45.77 46.93 1.26
N SER A 27 -45.33 47.28 0.07
CA SER A 27 -45.23 48.65 -0.54
C SER A 27 -44.26 49.69 0.03
N GLY A 28 -43.38 50.15 -0.89
CA GLY A 28 -42.49 51.28 -0.87
C GLY A 28 -43.17 52.70 -0.77
N PRO A 29 -42.64 53.82 -1.26
CA PRO A 29 -41.52 54.07 -2.14
C PRO A 29 -40.60 55.32 -1.76
N SER A 30 -39.62 55.59 -2.63
CA SER A 30 -39.07 56.91 -3.02
C SER A 30 -37.95 57.57 -2.21
N GLY A 31 -36.85 57.80 -2.92
CA GLY A 31 -35.68 58.60 -2.67
C GLY A 31 -35.94 60.16 -2.57
N PRO A 32 -35.01 61.07 -2.86
CA PRO A 32 -33.65 60.94 -3.42
C PRO A 32 -32.56 61.83 -2.72
N ALA A 33 -31.30 61.71 -3.19
CA ALA A 33 -30.26 62.74 -3.33
C ALA A 33 -29.64 63.42 -2.11
N ALA A 34 -28.36 63.31 -1.96
CA ALA A 34 -27.32 64.32 -2.10
C ALA A 34 -25.95 63.80 -1.56
N ALA A 35 -24.93 63.89 -2.37
CA ALA A 35 -23.54 64.05 -1.98
C ALA A 35 -23.22 65.50 -1.73
N PRO A 36 -22.01 65.97 -1.28
CA PRO A 36 -20.74 65.29 -1.06
C PRO A 36 -20.04 65.68 0.28
N ALA A 37 -18.95 65.14 0.63
CA ALA A 37 -17.67 65.78 0.93
C ALA A 37 -16.82 65.02 1.98
N ALA A 38 -15.64 64.78 1.56
CA ALA A 38 -14.32 64.98 2.20
C ALA A 38 -13.85 64.06 3.31
N SER A 39 -12.86 63.28 2.93
CA SER A 39 -11.54 63.15 3.55
C SER A 39 -11.49 62.88 5.05
N GLU A 40 -11.11 61.69 5.42
CA GLU A 40 -10.03 61.54 6.40
C GLU A 40 -9.30 60.20 6.18
N ASP A 41 -8.03 60.39 5.93
CA ASP A 41 -6.97 59.43 5.76
C ASP A 41 -6.78 58.69 7.07
N SER A 42 -7.08 57.39 7.10
CA SER A 42 -6.66 56.50 8.17
C SER A 42 -5.88 55.33 7.54
N PRO A 43 -4.68 55.03 8.03
CA PRO A 43 -3.89 53.95 7.45
C PRO A 43 -4.63 52.63 7.65
N GLN A 44 -5.00 51.98 6.57
CA GLN A 44 -5.40 50.59 6.56
C GLN A 44 -4.23 49.76 7.14
N GLU A 45 -4.37 49.34 8.40
CA GLU A 45 -3.61 48.20 8.90
C GLU A 45 -3.82 47.05 7.92
N ALA A 46 -2.75 46.75 7.20
CA ALA A 46 -2.65 45.55 6.39
C ALA A 46 -2.89 44.36 7.32
N GLN A 47 -4.07 43.80 7.27
CA GLN A 47 -4.35 42.50 7.82
C GLN A 47 -3.47 41.48 7.08
N THR A 48 -2.36 41.13 7.69
CA THR A 48 -1.53 40.00 7.31
C THR A 48 -2.42 38.75 7.37
N PRO A 49 -2.61 37.99 6.28
CA PRO A 49 -3.35 36.75 6.36
C PRO A 49 -2.59 35.81 7.31
N PRO A 50 -3.29 35.10 8.21
CA PRO A 50 -2.66 34.12 9.08
C PRO A 50 -2.18 32.94 8.25
N GLY A 51 -0.91 32.65 8.33
CA GLY A 51 -0.30 31.49 7.73
C GLY A 51 0.55 31.82 6.51
N GLY A 52 1.70 32.45 6.73
CA GLY A 52 2.75 32.53 5.75
C GLY A 52 3.33 31.14 5.47
N ALA A 53 2.74 30.41 4.53
CA ALA A 53 3.45 29.34 3.86
C ALA A 53 4.66 29.98 3.17
N ASN A 54 5.87 29.58 3.57
CA ASN A 54 7.09 29.98 2.91
C ASN A 54 6.97 29.62 1.42
N PRO A 55 7.08 30.56 0.47
CA PRO A 55 6.93 30.27 -0.96
C PRO A 55 7.98 29.27 -1.50
N GLY A 56 8.98 28.89 -0.72
CA GLY A 56 9.93 27.81 -1.01
C GLY A 56 9.48 26.41 -0.58
N GLN A 57 8.37 26.28 0.15
CA GLN A 57 7.86 24.97 0.59
C GLN A 57 6.85 24.35 -0.39
N LEU A 58 6.27 25.14 -1.29
CA LEU A 58 5.22 24.70 -2.23
C LEU A 58 5.76 23.84 -3.40
N ASN A 59 7.06 23.68 -3.56
CA ASN A 59 7.68 22.87 -4.62
C ASN A 59 8.62 21.80 -4.06
N SER A 60 8.35 21.29 -2.88
CA SER A 60 9.17 20.28 -2.22
C SER A 60 8.41 18.96 -2.14
N PHE A 61 9.11 17.85 -2.37
CA PHE A 61 8.56 16.53 -2.14
C PHE A 61 8.24 16.30 -0.67
N ILE A 62 7.38 15.31 -0.42
CA ILE A 62 6.97 14.91 0.92
C ILE A 62 7.71 13.63 1.30
N ALA A 63 8.32 13.63 2.47
CA ALA A 63 8.95 12.45 3.06
C ALA A 63 8.13 11.94 4.25
N LEU A 64 8.16 10.64 4.42
CA LEU A 64 7.58 9.98 5.59
C LEU A 64 8.56 10.09 6.76
N LYS A 65 8.25 10.91 7.75
CA LYS A 65 9.08 11.11 8.95
C LYS A 65 9.00 9.93 9.90
N GLU A 66 7.78 9.49 10.17
CA GLU A 66 7.52 8.37 11.08
C GLU A 66 6.33 7.55 10.57
N VAL A 67 6.44 6.22 10.67
CA VAL A 67 5.39 5.28 10.32
C VAL A 67 4.72 4.79 11.59
N ALA A 68 3.42 4.98 11.73
CA ALA A 68 2.67 4.47 12.87
C ALA A 68 2.76 2.93 12.95
N ARG A 69 2.86 2.38 14.16
CA ARG A 69 3.06 0.94 14.38
C ARG A 69 1.94 0.08 13.79
N VAL A 70 0.71 0.57 13.85
CA VAL A 70 -0.46 -0.08 13.28
C VAL A 70 -1.02 0.85 12.20
N SER A 71 -0.52 0.71 10.97
CA SER A 71 -0.89 1.57 9.85
C SER A 71 -0.77 0.83 8.52
N ARG A 72 -1.44 1.33 7.50
CA ARG A 72 -1.30 0.84 6.12
C ARG A 72 0.12 1.05 5.60
N GLY A 73 0.79 2.17 5.93
CA GLY A 73 2.19 2.41 5.57
C GLY A 73 3.12 1.33 6.13
N LYS A 74 2.89 0.89 7.38
CA LYS A 74 3.65 -0.21 7.97
C LYS A 74 3.36 -1.55 7.28
N ALA A 75 2.11 -1.80 6.91
CA ALA A 75 1.72 -2.98 6.14
C ALA A 75 2.37 -2.98 4.75
N LEU A 76 2.49 -1.83 4.10
CA LEU A 76 3.18 -1.62 2.82
C LEU A 76 4.71 -1.60 2.93
N ARG A 77 5.25 -1.84 4.12
CA ARG A 77 6.72 -1.83 4.38
C ARG A 77 7.40 -0.49 4.10
N LEU A 78 6.65 0.60 4.22
CA LEU A 78 7.23 1.94 4.20
C LEU A 78 8.12 2.16 5.43
N GLN A 79 9.13 2.99 5.26
CA GLN A 79 10.13 3.33 6.27
C GLN A 79 10.19 4.85 6.44
N ALA A 80 10.78 5.29 7.53
CA ALA A 80 11.18 6.69 7.65
C ALA A 80 12.16 7.05 6.52
N ASP A 81 12.13 8.30 6.09
CA ASP A 81 12.89 8.86 4.96
C ASP A 81 12.45 8.35 3.57
N ASP A 82 11.34 7.63 3.45
CA ASP A 82 10.73 7.36 2.15
C ASP A 82 10.12 8.65 1.59
N VAL A 83 10.51 9.01 0.38
CA VAL A 83 10.03 10.21 -0.29
C VAL A 83 8.95 9.85 -1.29
N ILE A 84 7.81 10.54 -1.22
CA ILE A 84 6.72 10.43 -2.18
C ILE A 84 7.07 11.36 -3.34
N VAL A 85 7.21 10.78 -4.53
CA VAL A 85 7.69 11.50 -5.72
C VAL A 85 6.56 11.81 -6.68
N ALA A 86 5.70 10.81 -6.92
CA ALA A 86 4.61 10.94 -7.88
C ALA A 86 3.37 10.18 -7.41
N ILE A 87 2.22 10.62 -7.90
CA ILE A 87 0.92 10.02 -7.70
C ILE A 87 0.35 9.70 -9.09
N ASP A 88 -0.02 8.45 -9.34
CA ASP A 88 -0.51 7.96 -10.63
C ASP A 88 0.36 8.38 -11.83
N GLY A 89 1.68 8.36 -11.61
CA GLY A 89 2.68 8.73 -12.62
C GLY A 89 2.91 10.23 -12.79
N GLN A 90 2.15 11.08 -12.12
CA GLN A 90 2.33 12.53 -12.17
C GLN A 90 3.17 13.00 -10.99
N LEU A 91 4.20 13.81 -11.28
CA LEU A 91 5.07 14.38 -10.26
C LEU A 91 4.24 15.15 -9.23
N PHE A 92 4.41 14.84 -7.96
CA PHE A 92 3.68 15.46 -6.88
C PHE A 92 4.60 16.33 -6.02
N GLN A 93 4.33 17.66 -6.02
CA GLN A 93 5.05 18.66 -5.24
C GLN A 93 4.05 19.57 -4.51
N GLY A 94 2.98 18.96 -3.99
CA GLY A 94 1.91 19.65 -3.28
C GLY A 94 2.15 19.76 -1.78
N SER A 95 1.14 20.23 -1.07
CA SER A 95 1.13 20.28 0.39
C SER A 95 0.90 18.88 0.99
N ILE A 96 1.24 18.73 2.28
CA ILE A 96 0.94 17.50 3.01
C ILE A 96 -0.58 17.26 3.11
N GLU A 97 -1.34 18.36 3.23
CA GLU A 97 -2.80 18.34 3.31
C GLU A 97 -3.40 17.79 2.01
N ASP A 98 -2.99 18.33 0.85
CA ASP A 98 -3.45 17.84 -0.47
C ASP A 98 -3.14 16.34 -0.66
N PHE A 99 -1.96 15.90 -0.19
CA PHE A 99 -1.59 14.49 -0.26
C PHE A 99 -2.50 13.59 0.60
N LEU A 100 -2.84 14.05 1.80
CA LEU A 100 -3.72 13.30 2.70
C LEU A 100 -5.14 13.24 2.14
N ASP A 101 -5.65 14.34 1.59
CA ASP A 101 -6.96 14.42 0.97
C ASP A 101 -7.07 13.46 -0.23
N ILE A 102 -6.05 13.41 -1.11
CA ILE A 102 -6.00 12.44 -2.22
C ILE A 102 -6.08 10.99 -1.70
N LEU A 103 -5.42 10.68 -0.59
CA LEU A 103 -5.46 9.33 -0.02
C LEU A 103 -6.79 9.02 0.68
N ASP A 104 -7.46 10.01 1.26
CA ASP A 104 -8.76 9.83 1.91
C ASP A 104 -9.89 9.67 0.87
N GLU A 105 -9.79 10.38 -0.26
CA GLU A 105 -10.76 10.31 -1.35
C GLU A 105 -10.55 9.10 -2.29
N CYS A 106 -9.42 8.40 -2.18
CA CYS A 106 -9.11 7.32 -3.09
C CYS A 106 -10.07 6.11 -2.93
N ASP A 107 -10.44 5.50 -4.05
CA ASP A 107 -11.21 4.25 -4.07
C ASP A 107 -10.37 3.11 -3.45
N GLU A 108 -10.87 2.51 -2.37
CA GLU A 108 -10.19 1.41 -1.68
C GLU A 108 -10.04 0.14 -2.54
N GLU A 109 -10.89 -0.09 -3.54
CA GLU A 109 -10.79 -1.25 -4.42
C GLU A 109 -9.68 -1.07 -5.45
N VAL A 110 -9.58 0.10 -6.05
CA VAL A 110 -8.58 0.42 -7.07
C VAL A 110 -7.24 0.80 -6.44
N GLY A 111 -7.26 1.74 -5.49
CA GLY A 111 -6.08 2.34 -4.89
C GLY A 111 -5.33 3.29 -5.82
N VAL A 112 -4.44 4.06 -5.27
CA VAL A 112 -3.60 5.05 -5.94
C VAL A 112 -2.17 4.52 -6.10
N LEU A 113 -1.56 4.70 -7.26
CA LEU A 113 -0.17 4.34 -7.51
C LEU A 113 0.75 5.44 -6.95
N LEU A 114 1.48 5.13 -5.89
CA LEU A 114 2.48 6.03 -5.33
C LEU A 114 3.87 5.61 -5.79
N THR A 115 4.60 6.55 -6.34
CA THR A 115 6.03 6.38 -6.66
C THR A 115 6.84 6.86 -5.48
N ILE A 116 7.65 5.97 -4.94
CA ILE A 116 8.47 6.19 -3.76
C ILE A 116 9.95 6.19 -4.15
N TRP A 117 10.69 7.15 -3.63
CA TRP A 117 12.14 7.14 -3.68
C TRP A 117 12.71 6.75 -2.30
N ARG A 118 13.58 5.76 -2.27
CA ARG A 118 14.26 5.28 -1.07
C ARG A 118 15.73 5.02 -1.37
N LYS A 119 16.60 5.82 -0.79
CA LYS A 119 18.08 5.63 -0.89
C LYS A 119 18.59 5.46 -2.33
N GLY A 120 18.11 6.28 -3.26
CA GLY A 120 18.51 6.23 -4.67
C GLY A 120 17.77 5.18 -5.51
N VAL A 121 16.75 4.53 -4.98
CA VAL A 121 15.92 3.59 -5.72
C VAL A 121 14.50 4.10 -5.82
N ILE A 122 14.00 4.22 -7.04
CA ILE A 122 12.58 4.50 -7.32
C ILE A 122 11.85 3.16 -7.46
N TYR A 123 10.69 3.06 -6.80
CA TYR A 123 9.78 1.94 -6.89
C TYR A 123 8.35 2.39 -6.65
N ASN A 124 7.40 1.60 -7.09
CA ASN A 124 5.99 1.94 -6.97
C ASN A 124 5.31 1.07 -5.91
N ILE A 125 4.30 1.62 -5.27
CA ILE A 125 3.38 0.91 -4.37
C ILE A 125 1.94 1.32 -4.70
N ILE A 126 0.98 0.51 -4.30
CA ILE A 126 -0.44 0.85 -4.39
C ILE A 126 -0.96 1.10 -2.99
N ALA A 127 -1.35 2.35 -2.74
CA ALA A 127 -2.02 2.75 -1.51
C ALA A 127 -3.54 2.70 -1.69
N ARG A 128 -4.24 2.11 -0.72
CA ARG A 128 -5.70 1.98 -0.71
C ARG A 128 -6.30 2.74 0.45
N GLY A 129 -5.92 4.02 0.60
CA GLY A 129 -6.32 4.92 1.67
C GLY A 129 -5.15 5.41 2.51
N PRO A 130 -5.43 6.09 3.64
CA PRO A 130 -4.42 6.74 4.46
C PRO A 130 -3.29 5.83 4.89
N LEU A 131 -2.05 6.27 4.71
CA LEU A 131 -0.86 5.49 5.04
C LEU A 131 -0.64 5.40 6.56
N GLY A 132 -1.02 6.44 7.29
CA GLY A 132 -0.82 6.56 8.74
C GLY A 132 0.65 6.77 9.12
N GLY A 133 0.94 7.93 9.66
CA GLY A 133 2.27 8.39 10.02
C GLY A 133 2.36 9.91 10.02
N THR A 134 3.55 10.42 10.22
CA THR A 134 3.85 11.85 10.11
C THR A 134 4.67 12.11 8.87
N PHE A 135 4.40 13.23 8.21
CA PHE A 135 5.07 13.64 6.99
C PHE A 135 5.83 14.94 7.23
N GLU A 136 6.89 15.16 6.45
CA GLU A 136 7.62 16.41 6.44
C GLU A 136 8.08 16.72 5.02
N HIS A 137 8.38 17.99 4.74
CA HIS A 137 8.94 18.38 3.45
C HIS A 137 10.42 18.02 3.36
N VAL A 138 10.80 17.52 2.19
CA VAL A 138 12.17 17.09 1.90
C VAL A 138 13.08 18.32 1.73
N ARG A 139 14.32 18.22 2.18
CA ARG A 139 15.33 19.27 1.97
C ARG A 139 15.70 19.39 0.49
N ALA A 140 16.11 20.59 0.09
CA ALA A 140 16.39 20.93 -1.30
C ALA A 140 17.47 20.04 -1.96
N ASP A 141 18.50 19.62 -1.20
CA ASP A 141 19.56 18.74 -1.69
C ASP A 141 19.03 17.35 -2.10
N ILE A 142 18.14 16.79 -1.28
CA ILE A 142 17.48 15.50 -1.57
C ILE A 142 16.45 15.68 -2.70
N ALA A 143 15.70 16.78 -2.69
CA ALA A 143 14.67 17.05 -3.71
C ALA A 143 15.27 17.10 -5.12
N GLU A 144 16.45 17.72 -5.29
CA GLU A 144 17.16 17.75 -6.57
C GLU A 144 17.62 16.35 -7.02
N GLN A 145 18.08 15.51 -6.10
CA GLN A 145 18.44 14.13 -6.41
C GLN A 145 17.23 13.30 -6.82
N VAL A 146 16.12 13.42 -6.07
CA VAL A 146 14.87 12.73 -6.37
C VAL A 146 14.35 13.12 -7.75
N SER A 147 14.37 14.42 -8.10
CA SER A 147 13.94 14.89 -9.43
C SER A 147 14.77 14.28 -10.55
N ARG A 148 16.08 14.25 -10.41
CA ARG A 148 16.99 13.63 -11.41
C ARG A 148 16.74 12.14 -11.57
N ASP A 149 16.54 11.42 -10.46
CA ASP A 149 16.27 9.99 -10.49
C ASP A 149 14.90 9.70 -11.12
N PHE A 150 13.91 10.58 -10.88
CA PHE A 150 12.56 10.45 -11.44
C PHE A 150 12.51 10.67 -12.95
N GLU A 151 13.31 11.57 -13.52
CA GLU A 151 13.36 11.81 -14.98
C GLU A 151 13.75 10.55 -15.77
N THR A 152 14.43 9.62 -15.13
CA THR A 152 14.84 8.34 -15.74
C THR A 152 13.83 7.20 -15.50
N ALA A 153 12.77 7.46 -14.72
CA ALA A 153 11.78 6.44 -14.37
C ALA A 153 10.70 6.34 -15.43
N ASP A 154 10.45 5.12 -15.90
CA ASP A 154 9.32 4.82 -16.80
C ASP A 154 8.13 4.37 -15.96
N ILE A 155 7.16 5.26 -15.76
CA ILE A 155 5.95 4.99 -14.99
C ILE A 155 4.75 4.97 -15.93
N GLY A 156 4.11 3.81 -16.02
CA GLY A 156 2.89 3.61 -16.79
C GLY A 156 1.62 3.94 -16.00
N PRO A 157 0.44 3.75 -16.61
CA PRO A 157 -0.84 3.94 -15.94
C PRO A 157 -1.04 2.92 -14.82
N ARG A 158 -1.78 3.32 -13.77
CA ARG A 158 -2.08 2.50 -12.58
C ARG A 158 -2.61 1.10 -12.94
N ALA A 159 -3.41 0.98 -14.01
CA ALA A 159 -4.04 -0.28 -14.42
C ALA A 159 -3.04 -1.39 -14.80
N ASP A 160 -1.82 -1.03 -15.18
CA ASP A 160 -0.78 -1.99 -15.59
C ASP A 160 -0.03 -2.59 -14.40
N TYR A 161 -0.23 -2.04 -13.19
CA TYR A 161 0.52 -2.44 -12.00
C TYR A 161 -0.24 -3.43 -11.14
N GLU A 162 0.45 -4.51 -10.78
CA GLU A 162 0.02 -5.52 -9.82
C GLU A 162 0.90 -5.44 -8.57
N ILE A 163 0.37 -5.90 -7.45
CA ILE A 163 1.11 -5.91 -6.18
C ILE A 163 1.91 -7.20 -6.07
N PHE A 164 3.20 -7.06 -5.84
CA PHE A 164 4.13 -8.15 -5.57
C PHE A 164 4.68 -8.04 -4.15
N GLU A 165 4.64 -9.15 -3.44
CA GLU A 165 5.20 -9.28 -2.11
C GLU A 165 6.53 -10.01 -2.18
N VAL A 166 7.59 -9.35 -1.75
CA VAL A 166 8.94 -9.93 -1.71
C VAL A 166 9.19 -10.43 -0.29
N LEU A 167 9.28 -11.75 -0.15
CA LEU A 167 9.65 -12.41 1.09
C LEU A 167 11.08 -12.94 0.98
N ARG A 168 11.90 -12.72 1.99
CA ARG A 168 13.27 -13.22 2.01
C ARG A 168 13.66 -13.82 3.35
N ASP A 169 14.63 -14.75 3.32
CA ASP A 169 15.27 -15.30 4.50
C ASP A 169 16.55 -14.50 4.89
N LEU A 170 17.19 -14.92 5.97
CA LEU A 170 18.45 -14.33 6.43
C LEU A 170 19.60 -14.57 5.44
N HIS A 171 19.53 -15.59 4.59
CA HIS A 171 20.54 -15.93 3.59
C HIS A 171 20.28 -15.25 2.24
N ARG A 172 19.35 -14.26 2.20
CA ARG A 172 18.96 -13.51 1.00
C ARG A 172 18.29 -14.34 -0.10
N ASN A 173 17.77 -15.54 0.24
CA ASN A 173 16.91 -16.24 -0.69
C ASN A 173 15.53 -15.62 -0.65
N ALA A 174 15.09 -15.12 -1.79
CA ALA A 174 13.83 -14.43 -1.92
C ALA A 174 12.81 -15.24 -2.73
N GLU A 175 11.56 -15.07 -2.36
CA GLU A 175 10.38 -15.54 -3.08
C GLU A 175 9.45 -14.37 -3.29
N ILE A 176 8.94 -14.22 -4.50
CA ILE A 176 7.99 -13.18 -4.83
C ILE A 176 6.63 -13.81 -5.00
N ILE A 177 5.65 -13.27 -4.29
CA ILE A 177 4.26 -13.68 -4.35
C ILE A 177 3.49 -12.58 -5.08
N GLU A 178 2.87 -12.95 -6.20
CA GLU A 178 1.89 -12.11 -6.87
C GLU A 178 0.58 -12.17 -6.10
N THR A 179 0.00 -11.00 -5.80
CA THR A 179 -1.25 -10.93 -5.03
C THR A 179 -2.49 -11.09 -5.90
N ARG A 180 -2.33 -11.23 -7.22
CA ARG A 180 -3.43 -11.52 -8.12
C ARG A 180 -3.89 -12.97 -7.93
N PRO A 181 -5.19 -13.20 -7.71
CA PRO A 181 -5.70 -14.56 -7.57
C PRO A 181 -5.59 -15.33 -8.89
N SER A 182 -5.02 -16.53 -8.80
CA SER A 182 -4.89 -17.43 -9.95
C SER A 182 -6.18 -18.21 -10.19
N GLU A 183 -6.70 -18.18 -11.40
CA GLU A 183 -7.87 -18.97 -11.78
C GLU A 183 -7.58 -20.49 -11.72
N VAL A 184 -6.33 -20.88 -11.99
CA VAL A 184 -5.91 -22.28 -11.90
C VAL A 184 -6.10 -22.83 -10.49
N ALA A 185 -5.90 -22.02 -9.45
CA ALA A 185 -6.13 -22.41 -8.06
C ALA A 185 -7.61 -22.73 -7.79
N VAL A 186 -8.53 -22.10 -8.51
CA VAL A 186 -9.98 -22.29 -8.34
C VAL A 186 -10.47 -23.53 -9.07
N TYR A 187 -10.07 -23.70 -10.34
CA TYR A 187 -10.59 -24.79 -11.18
C TYR A 187 -9.80 -26.10 -10.99
N LEU A 188 -8.51 -26.01 -10.77
CA LEU A 188 -7.60 -27.16 -10.67
C LEU A 188 -6.64 -26.99 -9.47
N PRO A 189 -7.16 -27.01 -8.22
CA PRO A 189 -6.34 -26.84 -7.03
C PRO A 189 -5.11 -27.76 -6.95
N PRO A 190 -5.17 -29.06 -7.30
CA PRO A 190 -3.98 -29.91 -7.25
C PRO A 190 -2.87 -29.46 -8.21
N VAL A 191 -3.24 -29.00 -9.41
CA VAL A 191 -2.27 -28.53 -10.40
C VAL A 191 -1.58 -27.25 -9.91
N TRP A 192 -2.36 -26.31 -9.39
CA TRP A 192 -1.83 -25.07 -8.81
C TRP A 192 -0.89 -25.34 -7.62
N LEU A 193 -1.26 -26.25 -6.72
CA LEU A 193 -0.42 -26.66 -5.61
C LEU A 193 0.90 -27.29 -6.06
N ALA A 194 0.86 -28.14 -7.10
CA ALA A 194 2.05 -28.73 -7.69
C ALA A 194 2.97 -27.68 -8.32
N GLN A 195 2.41 -26.71 -9.07
CA GLN A 195 3.16 -25.60 -9.68
C GLN A 195 3.89 -24.75 -8.62
N ASN A 196 3.23 -24.50 -7.48
CA ASN A 196 3.81 -23.75 -6.38
C ASN A 196 4.65 -24.61 -5.42
N ARG A 197 4.81 -25.92 -5.71
CA ARG A 197 5.58 -26.91 -4.92
C ARG A 197 5.11 -26.98 -3.45
N LEU A 198 3.80 -26.89 -3.25
CA LEU A 198 3.14 -27.03 -1.96
C LEU A 198 2.73 -28.50 -1.77
N TRP A 199 3.72 -29.34 -1.47
CA TRP A 199 3.54 -30.81 -1.48
C TRP A 199 2.60 -31.30 -0.38
N GLU A 200 2.66 -30.73 0.82
CA GLU A 200 1.83 -31.12 1.95
C GLU A 200 0.34 -30.85 1.67
N PRO A 201 -0.09 -29.63 1.26
CA PRO A 201 -1.47 -29.38 0.86
C PRO A 201 -1.89 -30.18 -0.38
N LEU A 202 -0.97 -30.41 -1.33
CA LEU A 202 -1.25 -31.23 -2.51
C LEU A 202 -1.65 -32.66 -2.12
N LEU A 203 -0.91 -33.30 -1.19
CA LEU A 203 -1.24 -34.62 -0.70
C LEU A 203 -2.60 -34.64 0.00
N ALA A 204 -2.89 -33.64 0.84
CA ALA A 204 -4.17 -33.52 1.53
C ALA A 204 -5.34 -33.39 0.55
N VAL A 205 -5.24 -32.49 -0.45
CA VAL A 205 -6.28 -32.28 -1.46
C VAL A 205 -6.45 -33.53 -2.33
N SER A 206 -5.35 -34.18 -2.72
CA SER A 206 -5.40 -35.42 -3.50
C SER A 206 -6.05 -36.55 -2.72
N ALA A 207 -5.80 -36.65 -1.41
CA ALA A 207 -6.47 -37.65 -0.55
C ALA A 207 -7.97 -37.38 -0.44
N ILE A 208 -8.39 -36.11 -0.27
CA ILE A 208 -9.81 -35.72 -0.25
C ILE A 208 -10.48 -36.13 -1.57
N TYR A 209 -9.85 -35.82 -2.70
CA TYR A 209 -10.39 -36.21 -4.01
C TYR A 209 -10.49 -37.73 -4.19
N GLY A 210 -9.45 -38.47 -3.78
CA GLY A 210 -9.44 -39.93 -3.85
C GLY A 210 -10.57 -40.55 -3.02
N VAL A 211 -10.72 -40.13 -1.77
CA VAL A 211 -11.75 -40.62 -0.86
C VAL A 211 -13.17 -40.29 -1.35
N THR A 212 -13.39 -39.02 -1.75
CA THR A 212 -14.72 -38.60 -2.20
C THR A 212 -15.13 -39.27 -3.51
N PHE A 213 -14.18 -39.48 -4.44
CA PHE A 213 -14.41 -40.20 -5.68
C PHE A 213 -14.74 -41.67 -5.41
N ALA A 214 -14.04 -42.34 -4.47
CA ALA A 214 -14.27 -43.74 -4.10
C ALA A 214 -15.66 -43.95 -3.45
N VAL A 215 -16.18 -42.93 -2.75
CA VAL A 215 -17.52 -42.98 -2.15
C VAL A 215 -18.61 -42.82 -3.19
N HIS A 216 -18.59 -41.72 -3.91
CA HIS A 216 -19.55 -41.41 -4.96
C HIS A 216 -19.13 -40.22 -5.82
N TRP A 217 -19.29 -40.31 -7.14
CA TRP A 217 -18.90 -39.22 -8.04
C TRP A 217 -19.58 -37.87 -7.75
N VAL A 218 -20.84 -37.87 -7.27
CA VAL A 218 -21.55 -36.64 -6.88
C VAL A 218 -20.90 -35.97 -5.68
N VAL A 219 -20.43 -36.76 -4.69
CA VAL A 219 -19.70 -36.24 -3.53
C VAL A 219 -18.37 -35.66 -3.95
N PHE A 220 -17.69 -36.29 -4.92
CA PHE A 220 -16.46 -35.75 -5.50
C PHE A 220 -16.69 -34.38 -6.17
N VAL A 221 -17.72 -34.24 -7.00
CA VAL A 221 -18.05 -32.96 -7.66
C VAL A 221 -18.34 -31.88 -6.61
N PHE A 222 -19.11 -32.22 -5.59
CA PHE A 222 -19.41 -31.27 -4.51
C PHE A 222 -18.14 -30.86 -3.74
N ALA A 223 -17.26 -31.81 -3.41
CA ALA A 223 -15.98 -31.53 -2.78
C ALA A 223 -15.07 -30.67 -3.66
N ALA A 224 -15.03 -30.90 -4.97
CA ALA A 224 -14.25 -30.11 -5.92
C ALA A 224 -14.74 -28.64 -5.97
N ILE A 225 -16.07 -28.41 -5.99
CA ILE A 225 -16.63 -27.06 -5.94
C ILE A 225 -16.25 -26.37 -4.63
N LEU A 226 -16.44 -27.03 -3.49
CA LEU A 226 -16.10 -26.46 -2.17
C LEU A 226 -14.61 -26.11 -2.07
N LEU A 227 -13.74 -26.99 -2.53
CA LEU A 227 -12.30 -26.74 -2.56
C LEU A 227 -11.95 -25.58 -3.49
N GLY A 228 -12.56 -25.52 -4.67
CA GLY A 228 -12.37 -24.38 -5.59
C GLY A 228 -12.75 -23.05 -4.95
N LEU A 229 -13.89 -22.98 -4.27
CA LEU A 229 -14.34 -21.78 -3.55
C LEU A 229 -13.39 -21.45 -2.37
N TYR A 230 -12.90 -22.43 -1.66
CA TYR A 230 -11.90 -22.25 -0.60
C TYR A 230 -10.61 -21.67 -1.17
N PHE A 231 -10.07 -22.26 -2.24
CA PHE A 231 -8.83 -21.80 -2.87
C PHE A 231 -8.98 -20.39 -3.47
N LYS A 232 -10.16 -20.01 -3.99
CA LYS A 232 -10.41 -18.64 -4.46
C LYS A 232 -10.04 -17.58 -3.42
N ARG A 233 -10.26 -17.85 -2.14
CA ARG A 233 -9.97 -16.92 -1.04
C ARG A 233 -8.65 -17.19 -0.33
N ALA A 234 -8.26 -18.46 -0.24
CA ALA A 234 -7.15 -18.89 0.62
C ALA A 234 -5.79 -18.92 -0.06
N GLN A 235 -5.72 -18.87 -1.41
CA GLN A 235 -4.47 -19.09 -2.17
C GLN A 235 -3.31 -18.18 -1.76
N ILE A 236 -3.55 -16.87 -1.60
CA ILE A 236 -2.51 -15.92 -1.22
C ILE A 236 -2.07 -16.13 0.24
N ALA A 237 -3.05 -16.34 1.14
CA ALA A 237 -2.75 -16.64 2.54
C ALA A 237 -1.95 -17.94 2.69
N LEU A 238 -2.26 -18.94 1.87
CA LEU A 238 -1.54 -20.20 1.84
C LEU A 238 -0.08 -20.02 1.38
N LEU A 239 0.14 -19.27 0.29
CA LEU A 239 1.49 -18.95 -0.20
C LEU A 239 2.31 -18.21 0.87
N ARG A 240 1.72 -17.19 1.51
CA ARG A 240 2.38 -16.47 2.61
C ARG A 240 2.71 -17.38 3.78
N SER A 241 1.77 -18.22 4.22
CA SER A 241 1.98 -19.14 5.33
C SER A 241 3.11 -20.12 5.05
N PHE A 242 3.19 -20.66 3.84
CA PHE A 242 4.28 -21.57 3.44
C PHE A 242 5.62 -20.85 3.28
N ALA A 243 5.62 -19.59 2.83
CA ALA A 243 6.84 -18.80 2.79
C ALA A 243 7.36 -18.52 4.21
N ILE A 244 6.48 -18.19 5.15
CA ILE A 244 6.81 -17.99 6.57
C ILE A 244 7.29 -19.31 7.20
N TYR A 245 6.64 -20.44 6.91
CA TYR A 245 7.07 -21.77 7.36
C TYR A 245 8.49 -22.13 6.89
N ARG A 246 8.92 -21.58 5.75
CA ARG A 246 10.28 -21.68 5.21
C ARG A 246 11.23 -20.58 5.70
N ASP A 247 10.97 -19.99 6.86
CA ASP A 247 11.76 -18.92 7.51
C ASP A 247 11.90 -17.63 6.67
N LYS A 248 11.01 -17.40 5.70
CA LYS A 248 10.99 -16.16 4.94
C LYS A 248 10.10 -15.13 5.62
N GLN A 249 10.58 -13.90 5.68
CA GLN A 249 9.85 -12.78 6.22
C GLN A 249 9.51 -11.79 5.11
N MET A 250 8.34 -11.17 5.21
CA MET A 250 7.97 -10.11 4.30
C MET A 250 8.92 -8.93 4.44
N TRP A 251 9.62 -8.62 3.37
CA TRP A 251 10.67 -7.62 3.36
C TRP A 251 10.28 -6.36 2.62
N LEU A 252 9.66 -6.47 1.43
CA LEU A 252 9.29 -5.35 0.57
C LEU A 252 7.96 -5.66 -0.12
N ILE A 253 7.13 -4.64 -0.31
CA ILE A 253 5.96 -4.68 -1.19
C ILE A 253 6.20 -3.69 -2.31
N VAL A 254 5.97 -4.14 -3.53
CA VAL A 254 6.24 -3.39 -4.76
C VAL A 254 5.03 -3.52 -5.68
N ALA A 255 4.63 -2.42 -6.29
CA ALA A 255 3.76 -2.44 -7.46
C ALA A 255 4.64 -2.49 -8.71
N ALA A 256 4.41 -3.46 -9.57
CA ALA A 256 5.18 -3.67 -10.80
C ALA A 256 4.28 -4.16 -11.93
N ARG A 257 4.70 -3.96 -13.18
CA ARG A 257 3.97 -4.42 -14.37
C ARG A 257 4.21 -5.91 -14.64
N SER A 258 5.27 -6.46 -14.06
CA SER A 258 5.63 -7.87 -14.23
C SER A 258 6.49 -8.39 -13.07
N MET A 259 6.55 -9.72 -12.96
CA MET A 259 7.46 -10.39 -12.02
C MET A 259 8.93 -10.01 -12.26
N LEU A 260 9.32 -9.79 -13.52
CA LEU A 260 10.67 -9.36 -13.88
C LEU A 260 10.99 -8.00 -13.28
N GLU A 261 10.10 -7.03 -13.43
CA GLU A 261 10.26 -5.68 -12.87
C GLU A 261 10.33 -5.71 -11.33
N ALA A 262 9.46 -6.50 -10.69
CA ALA A 262 9.50 -6.70 -9.24
C ALA A 262 10.86 -7.27 -8.77
N GLN A 263 11.43 -8.23 -9.50
CA GLN A 263 12.77 -8.77 -9.22
C GLN A 263 13.87 -7.73 -9.44
N GLN A 264 13.77 -6.91 -10.49
CA GLN A 264 14.73 -5.83 -10.77
C GLN A 264 14.75 -4.81 -9.64
N VAL A 265 13.56 -4.36 -9.18
CA VAL A 265 13.44 -3.44 -8.05
C VAL A 265 14.04 -4.04 -6.78
N ALA A 266 13.67 -5.28 -6.45
CA ALA A 266 14.21 -5.96 -5.29
C ALA A 266 15.75 -6.13 -5.35
N ARG A 267 16.30 -6.38 -6.55
CA ARG A 267 17.75 -6.48 -6.79
C ARG A 267 18.47 -5.12 -6.68
N LYS A 268 17.80 -4.00 -7.03
CA LYS A 268 18.35 -2.65 -6.80
C LYS A 268 18.55 -2.38 -5.30
N PHE A 269 17.64 -2.87 -4.45
CA PHE A 269 17.77 -2.75 -2.99
C PHE A 269 18.80 -3.71 -2.39
N ASP A 270 18.87 -4.94 -2.88
CA ASP A 270 19.87 -5.93 -2.44
C ASP A 270 20.46 -6.69 -3.64
N PRO A 271 21.63 -6.24 -4.18
CA PRO A 271 22.27 -6.84 -5.34
C PRO A 271 22.65 -8.31 -5.16
N LYS A 272 22.76 -8.78 -3.91
CA LYS A 272 23.12 -10.16 -3.56
C LYS A 272 21.90 -11.09 -3.41
N MET A 273 20.67 -10.57 -3.60
CA MET A 273 19.45 -11.33 -3.43
C MET A 273 19.36 -12.47 -4.45
N ARG A 274 19.00 -13.66 -3.98
CA ARG A 274 18.84 -14.87 -4.78
C ARG A 274 17.36 -15.19 -4.90
N PHE A 275 16.86 -15.22 -6.14
CA PHE A 275 15.48 -15.62 -6.39
C PHE A 275 15.41 -17.12 -6.71
N ARG A 276 14.38 -17.77 -6.21
CA ARG A 276 14.12 -19.19 -6.50
C ARG A 276 13.91 -19.44 -7.99
N ASN A 277 13.19 -18.54 -8.66
CA ASN A 277 13.01 -18.51 -10.11
C ASN A 277 13.51 -17.13 -10.58
N SER A 278 14.81 -17.01 -10.84
CA SER A 278 15.40 -15.74 -11.27
C SER A 278 15.07 -15.47 -12.73
N LEU A 279 14.44 -14.32 -12.98
CA LEU A 279 14.24 -13.73 -14.31
C LEU A 279 15.28 -12.62 -14.58
N VAL A 280 15.99 -12.19 -13.53
CA VAL A 280 17.11 -11.25 -13.58
C VAL A 280 18.42 -12.04 -13.54
N GLY A 281 19.51 -11.46 -14.02
CA GLY A 281 20.82 -12.10 -14.02
C GLY A 281 21.28 -12.64 -12.65
N ASP A 282 22.46 -13.23 -12.60
CA ASP A 282 23.01 -13.78 -11.36
C ASP A 282 23.24 -12.70 -10.29
N PRO A 283 23.09 -13.03 -9.00
CA PRO A 283 23.38 -12.11 -7.91
C PRO A 283 24.88 -11.77 -7.86
N VAL A 284 25.18 -10.58 -7.35
CA VAL A 284 26.58 -10.21 -7.06
C VAL A 284 27.16 -11.24 -6.06
N PRO A 285 28.31 -11.88 -6.36
CA PRO A 285 28.90 -12.86 -5.48
C PRO A 285 29.27 -12.22 -4.13
N ASP A 286 29.18 -13.00 -3.07
CA ASP A 286 29.69 -12.57 -1.76
C ASP A 286 31.21 -12.40 -1.86
N GLU A 287 31.73 -11.25 -1.44
CA GLU A 287 33.17 -11.10 -1.29
C GLU A 287 33.68 -12.23 -0.37
N PRO A 288 34.75 -12.94 -0.76
CA PRO A 288 35.30 -13.96 0.10
C PRO A 288 35.64 -13.34 1.46
N GLU A 289 35.06 -13.86 2.51
CA GLU A 289 35.33 -13.46 3.88
C GLU A 289 36.88 -13.45 4.05
N LYS A 290 37.46 -12.26 4.26
CA LYS A 290 38.88 -12.16 4.59
C LYS A 290 39.13 -13.07 5.77
N PRO A 291 40.04 -14.06 5.66
CA PRO A 291 40.26 -15.03 6.72
C PRO A 291 40.52 -14.25 8.03
N ALA A 292 39.70 -14.49 9.01
CA ALA A 292 39.79 -13.87 10.33
C ALA A 292 41.24 -14.01 10.81
N LYS A 293 41.93 -12.90 10.96
CA LYS A 293 43.30 -12.85 11.50
C LYS A 293 43.28 -13.66 12.79
N LYS A 294 43.83 -14.91 12.76
CA LYS A 294 44.07 -15.71 13.94
C LYS A 294 44.82 -14.82 14.93
N ARG A 295 44.15 -14.37 15.98
CA ARG A 295 44.79 -13.72 17.13
C ARG A 295 45.89 -14.69 17.60
N ARG A 296 47.14 -14.38 17.29
CA ARG A 296 48.30 -15.02 17.91
C ARG A 296 48.11 -14.87 19.41
N ARG A 297 47.77 -15.97 20.08
CA ARG A 297 47.94 -16.06 21.53
C ARG A 297 49.43 -15.81 21.78
N SER A 298 49.73 -14.67 22.32
CA SER A 298 51.04 -14.41 22.91
C SER A 298 51.22 -15.41 24.05
N SER A 299 52.04 -16.40 23.84
CA SER A 299 52.55 -17.24 24.91
C SER A 299 53.34 -16.36 25.83
N VAL A 300 52.83 -16.09 27.03
CA VAL A 300 53.59 -15.49 28.12
C VAL A 300 54.64 -16.51 28.52
N PRO A 301 55.96 -16.19 28.48
CA PRO A 301 56.93 -17.08 29.02
C PRO A 301 56.82 -17.08 30.54
N MET A 302 56.61 -18.27 31.10
CA MET A 302 56.68 -18.52 32.54
C MET A 302 58.16 -18.45 32.93
N ALA A 303 58.52 -17.39 33.62
CA ALA A 303 59.88 -17.27 34.23
C ALA A 303 59.95 -18.18 35.46
N ALA A 304 61.03 -18.99 35.50
CA ALA A 304 61.41 -19.82 36.61
C ALA A 304 61.99 -18.99 37.77
#